data_fffaecf8ebc7f07034651eb404f0216a
#
_entry.id   fffaecf8ebc7f07034651eb404f0216a
#
_cell.length_a   1.000
_cell.length_b   1.000
_cell.length_c   1.000
_cell.angle_alpha   90.00
_cell.angle_beta   90.00
_cell.angle_gamma   90.00
#
_symmetry.space_group_name_H-M   'P 1'
#
loop_
_entity.id
_entity.type
_entity.pdbx_description
1 polymer ?
#
loop_
_entity_poly.entity_id
_entity_poly.type
_entity_poly.pdbx_seq_one_letter_code
_entity_poly.pdbx_strand_id
1 'polypeptide(L)'
;MTRWADLLVCEHLALECARTLPGIASARSRILIQAGRTFLEVERFDRHDRLGRSPLCSLDTLNAALLGKTPGDWPTFADALVAAKWLGDGDAQRRHHLWWFGRLIANTDMHLGNLSFQPTQGRLCLAPTYDILPMRHAPLAGGELPTDEVEPPLPLPRQRAIWLAACQAAVEFWSRVGADTRISEGFRRLGLEHGQRLQTLAEQV
;
A
#
# COMPACT_ATOMS: atom_id res chain seq x y z
N MET A 1 -11.94 -15.13 15.27
CA MET A 1 -10.87 -14.68 14.35
C MET A 1 -10.01 -13.64 15.06
N THR A 2 -8.71 -13.67 14.88
CA THR A 2 -7.81 -12.66 15.45
C THR A 2 -7.72 -11.46 14.50
N ARG A 3 -7.41 -10.25 14.99
CA ARG A 3 -7.18 -9.06 14.17
C ARG A 3 -6.09 -9.29 13.10
N TRP A 4 -5.06 -10.05 13.40
CA TRP A 4 -4.03 -10.39 12.40
C TRP A 4 -4.59 -11.21 11.23
N ALA A 5 -5.56 -12.12 11.49
CA ALA A 5 -6.24 -12.83 10.40
C ALA A 5 -7.02 -11.87 9.49
N ASP A 6 -7.72 -10.87 10.06
CA ASP A 6 -8.38 -9.81 9.30
C ASP A 6 -7.39 -9.04 8.44
N LEU A 7 -6.23 -8.63 9.01
CA LEU A 7 -5.21 -7.86 8.31
C LEU A 7 -4.56 -8.62 7.15
N LEU A 8 -4.37 -9.94 7.26
CA LEU A 8 -3.88 -10.75 6.14
C LEU A 8 -4.86 -10.75 4.96
N VAL A 9 -6.16 -10.82 5.24
CA VAL A 9 -7.19 -10.70 4.18
C VAL A 9 -7.19 -9.28 3.61
N CYS A 10 -7.03 -8.25 4.46
CA CYS A 10 -6.92 -6.87 4.01
C CYS A 10 -5.72 -6.64 3.09
N GLU A 11 -4.55 -7.23 3.37
CA GLU A 11 -3.40 -7.12 2.48
C GLU A 11 -3.71 -7.72 1.10
N HIS A 12 -4.33 -8.90 1.05
CA HIS A 12 -4.76 -9.49 -0.20
C HIS A 12 -5.68 -8.54 -0.99
N LEU A 13 -6.71 -7.99 -0.34
CA LEU A 13 -7.65 -7.06 -0.98
C LEU A 13 -6.97 -5.75 -1.40
N ALA A 14 -6.05 -5.23 -0.59
CA ALA A 14 -5.30 -4.01 -0.91
C ALA A 14 -4.40 -4.20 -2.14
N LEU A 15 -3.72 -5.36 -2.26
CA LEU A 15 -2.93 -5.70 -3.44
C LEU A 15 -3.79 -5.81 -4.70
N GLU A 16 -5.03 -6.30 -4.60
CA GLU A 16 -5.96 -6.32 -5.72
C GLU A 16 -6.45 -4.91 -6.11
N CYS A 17 -6.83 -4.09 -5.12
CA CYS A 17 -7.29 -2.73 -5.37
C CYS A 17 -6.16 -1.82 -5.89
N ALA A 18 -4.92 -2.01 -5.43
CA ALA A 18 -3.79 -1.24 -5.94
C ALA A 18 -3.57 -1.40 -7.45
N ARG A 19 -3.96 -2.55 -8.05
CA ARG A 19 -3.89 -2.77 -9.51
C ARG A 19 -4.82 -1.89 -10.31
N THR A 20 -5.83 -1.29 -9.71
CA THR A 20 -6.74 -0.35 -10.37
C THR A 20 -6.13 1.04 -10.51
N LEU A 21 -5.07 1.33 -9.77
CA LEU A 21 -4.34 2.60 -9.87
C LEU A 21 -3.54 2.66 -11.18
N PRO A 22 -3.45 3.83 -11.81
CA PRO A 22 -2.80 4.00 -13.11
C PRO A 22 -1.34 3.50 -13.10
N GLY A 23 -1.07 2.44 -13.86
CA GLY A 23 0.27 1.90 -14.06
C GLY A 23 0.91 1.24 -12.84
N ILE A 24 0.13 0.90 -11.81
CA ILE A 24 0.60 0.14 -10.64
C ILE A 24 0.45 -1.36 -10.91
N ALA A 25 1.55 -2.08 -10.73
CA ALA A 25 1.54 -3.53 -10.57
C ALA A 25 1.58 -3.88 -9.08
N SER A 26 0.99 -5.01 -8.70
CA SER A 26 1.09 -5.54 -7.33
C SER A 26 1.43 -7.03 -7.34
N ALA A 27 2.07 -7.48 -6.29
CA ALA A 27 2.35 -8.89 -6.07
C ALA A 27 1.05 -9.71 -6.12
N ARG A 28 1.11 -10.90 -6.70
CA ARG A 28 -0.01 -11.84 -6.67
C ARG A 28 -0.08 -12.47 -5.29
N SER A 29 -1.28 -12.57 -4.77
CA SER A 29 -1.50 -13.15 -3.45
C SER A 29 -2.75 -14.02 -3.44
N ARG A 30 -2.83 -14.90 -2.44
CA ARG A 30 -4.04 -15.66 -2.14
C ARG A 30 -4.15 -15.92 -0.65
N ILE A 31 -5.38 -16.02 -0.18
CA ILE A 31 -5.68 -16.41 1.19
C ILE A 31 -5.86 -17.92 1.27
N LEU A 32 -5.18 -18.52 2.23
CA LEU A 32 -5.33 -19.93 2.58
C LEU A 32 -5.88 -20.02 4.01
N ILE A 33 -6.89 -20.84 4.19
CA ILE A 33 -7.48 -21.11 5.52
C ILE A 33 -7.35 -22.60 5.79
N GLN A 34 -6.63 -22.94 6.86
CA GLN A 34 -6.44 -24.32 7.27
C GLN A 34 -6.37 -24.43 8.79
N ALA A 35 -7.03 -25.43 9.35
CA ALA A 35 -7.10 -25.68 10.81
C ALA A 35 -7.44 -24.42 11.63
N GLY A 36 -8.39 -23.60 11.14
CA GLY A 36 -8.82 -22.35 11.80
C GLY A 36 -7.83 -21.22 11.76
N ARG A 37 -6.73 -21.33 11.00
CA ARG A 37 -5.72 -20.30 10.80
C ARG A 37 -5.83 -19.70 9.39
N THR A 38 -5.62 -18.40 9.29
CA THR A 38 -5.53 -17.67 8.04
C THR A 38 -4.05 -17.44 7.67
N PHE A 39 -3.72 -17.69 6.42
CA PHE A 39 -2.40 -17.45 5.85
C PHE A 39 -2.55 -16.60 4.59
N LEU A 40 -1.62 -15.68 4.38
CA LEU A 40 -1.45 -14.97 3.14
C LEU A 40 -0.24 -15.56 2.41
N GLU A 41 -0.47 -16.12 1.23
CA GLU A 41 0.61 -16.49 0.32
C GLU A 41 0.81 -15.37 -0.69
N VAL A 42 2.04 -14.89 -0.83
CA VAL A 42 2.43 -13.85 -1.79
C VAL A 42 3.47 -14.40 -2.73
N GLU A 43 3.18 -14.34 -4.03
CA GLU A 43 4.12 -14.77 -5.06
C GLU A 43 5.29 -13.78 -5.18
N ARG A 44 6.49 -14.31 -5.12
CA ARG A 44 7.73 -13.51 -5.26
C ARG A 44 7.96 -13.12 -6.72
N PHE A 45 7.66 -11.88 -7.07
CA PHE A 45 7.85 -11.34 -8.41
C PHE A 45 9.33 -11.18 -8.84
N ASP A 46 10.25 -11.26 -7.89
CA ASP A 46 11.70 -11.22 -8.11
C ASP A 46 12.32 -12.62 -8.24
N ARG A 47 11.50 -13.67 -8.32
CA ARG A 47 11.95 -15.06 -8.49
C ARG A 47 11.40 -15.62 -9.78
N HIS A 48 12.26 -16.34 -10.50
CA HIS A 48 11.93 -16.96 -11.78
C HIS A 48 12.42 -18.42 -11.77
N ASP A 49 11.56 -19.33 -12.16
CA ASP A 49 11.86 -20.74 -12.18
C ASP A 49 12.47 -21.23 -10.83
N ARG A 50 13.42 -22.16 -10.91
CA ARG A 50 14.01 -22.76 -9.72
C ARG A 50 15.09 -21.90 -9.05
N LEU A 51 15.87 -21.16 -9.82
CA LEU A 51 17.05 -20.42 -9.31
C LEU A 51 17.13 -18.99 -9.80
N GLY A 52 16.30 -18.59 -10.76
CA GLY A 52 16.30 -17.25 -11.35
C GLY A 52 15.92 -16.17 -10.35
N ARG A 53 16.60 -15.04 -10.44
CA ARG A 53 16.35 -13.85 -9.58
C ARG A 53 16.45 -12.58 -10.41
N SER A 54 15.48 -11.68 -10.24
CA SER A 54 15.61 -10.30 -10.72
C SER A 54 16.20 -9.42 -9.62
N PRO A 55 17.07 -8.46 -9.96
CA PRO A 55 17.57 -7.52 -8.98
C PRO A 55 16.43 -6.65 -8.44
N LEU A 56 16.49 -6.36 -7.14
CA LEU A 56 15.51 -5.55 -6.43
C LEU A 56 16.23 -4.66 -5.43
N CYS A 57 15.89 -3.37 -5.42
CA CYS A 57 16.44 -2.40 -4.48
C CYS A 57 15.29 -1.69 -3.76
N SER A 58 15.27 -1.67 -2.44
CA SER A 58 14.32 -0.86 -1.68
C SER A 58 14.67 0.63 -1.79
N LEU A 59 13.67 1.49 -1.57
CA LEU A 59 13.88 2.94 -1.49
C LEU A 59 14.87 3.30 -0.38
N ASP A 60 14.89 2.55 0.71
CA ASP A 60 15.86 2.71 1.80
C ASP A 60 17.29 2.48 1.31
N THR A 61 17.53 1.37 0.60
CA THR A 61 18.83 1.07 -0.02
C THR A 61 19.25 2.16 -1.01
N LEU A 62 18.31 2.64 -1.83
CA LEU A 62 18.57 3.72 -2.80
C LEU A 62 18.86 5.04 -2.10
N ASN A 63 18.17 5.34 -1.00
CA ASN A 63 18.47 6.51 -0.19
C ASN A 63 19.89 6.45 0.36
N ALA A 64 20.26 5.34 0.97
CA ALA A 64 21.60 5.15 1.52
C ALA A 64 22.72 5.26 0.47
N ALA A 65 22.49 4.72 -0.73
CA ALA A 65 23.50 4.67 -1.79
C ALA A 65 23.59 5.95 -2.63
N LEU A 66 22.49 6.66 -2.85
CA LEU A 66 22.39 7.72 -3.86
C LEU A 66 22.03 9.10 -3.31
N LEU A 67 21.27 9.19 -2.22
CA LEU A 67 20.69 10.45 -1.76
C LEU A 67 21.24 10.91 -0.39
N GLY A 68 21.49 10.00 0.53
CA GLY A 68 22.00 10.29 1.87
C GLY A 68 21.08 11.21 2.70
N LYS A 69 19.77 11.18 2.45
CA LYS A 69 18.80 12.05 3.12
C LYS A 69 18.29 11.44 4.41
N THR A 70 17.91 12.31 5.36
CA THR A 70 17.15 11.89 6.54
C THR A 70 15.84 11.21 6.12
N PRO A 71 15.43 10.11 6.75
CA PRO A 71 14.18 9.42 6.43
C PRO A 71 12.97 10.36 6.38
N GLY A 72 12.12 10.16 5.40
CA GLY A 72 10.91 10.93 5.13
C GLY A 72 9.89 10.07 4.40
N ASP A 73 8.92 10.69 3.74
CA ASP A 73 7.88 9.98 3.00
C ASP A 73 8.32 9.54 1.59
N TRP A 74 7.62 8.59 1.03
CA TRP A 74 7.88 8.07 -0.32
C TRP A 74 7.91 9.15 -1.42
N PRO A 75 6.96 10.12 -1.45
CA PRO A 75 6.99 11.22 -2.39
C PRO A 75 8.30 12.01 -2.40
N THR A 76 8.76 12.43 -1.22
CA THR A 76 9.98 13.23 -1.09
C THR A 76 11.22 12.54 -1.67
N PHE A 77 11.37 11.23 -1.41
CA PHE A 77 12.51 10.47 -1.96
C PHE A 77 12.34 10.19 -3.44
N ALA A 78 11.13 9.93 -3.86
CA ALA A 78 10.81 9.68 -5.24
C ALA A 78 11.13 10.90 -6.13
N ASP A 79 10.73 12.07 -5.70
CA ASP A 79 11.03 13.33 -6.40
C ASP A 79 12.53 13.61 -6.44
N ALA A 80 13.26 13.27 -5.38
CA ALA A 80 14.71 13.36 -5.35
C ALA A 80 15.39 12.41 -6.35
N LEU A 81 14.89 11.18 -6.51
CA LEU A 81 15.40 10.23 -7.50
C LEU A 81 15.08 10.67 -8.94
N VAL A 82 13.94 11.33 -9.18
CA VAL A 82 13.63 11.95 -10.48
C VAL A 82 14.59 13.10 -10.76
N ALA A 83 14.79 14.01 -9.80
CA ALA A 83 15.73 15.12 -9.94
C ALA A 83 17.16 14.64 -10.22
N ALA A 84 17.56 13.52 -9.64
CA ALA A 84 18.83 12.86 -9.88
C ALA A 84 18.87 11.99 -11.17
N LYS A 85 17.78 11.97 -11.97
CA LYS A 85 17.64 11.22 -13.24
C LYS A 85 17.70 9.68 -13.11
N TRP A 86 17.52 9.16 -11.91
CA TRP A 86 17.42 7.72 -11.69
C TRP A 86 16.04 7.15 -12.02
N LEU A 87 15.00 7.99 -11.98
CA LEU A 87 13.61 7.64 -12.26
C LEU A 87 13.02 8.54 -13.35
N GLY A 88 12.08 8.00 -14.11
CA GLY A 88 11.27 8.78 -15.04
C GLY A 88 10.08 9.49 -14.37
N ASP A 89 9.57 10.56 -14.98
CA ASP A 89 8.43 11.34 -14.47
C ASP A 89 7.17 10.47 -14.31
N GLY A 90 6.93 9.52 -15.20
CA GLY A 90 5.80 8.59 -15.11
C GLY A 90 5.84 7.71 -13.87
N ASP A 91 7.03 7.34 -13.41
CA ASP A 91 7.19 6.60 -12.16
C ASP A 91 6.96 7.47 -10.92
N ALA A 92 7.19 8.79 -11.00
CA ALA A 92 6.86 9.71 -9.93
C ALA A 92 5.34 9.72 -9.65
N GLN A 93 4.50 9.86 -10.68
CA GLN A 93 3.04 9.86 -10.52
C GLN A 93 2.51 8.54 -9.95
N ARG A 94 3.01 7.40 -10.41
CA ARG A 94 2.61 6.07 -9.91
C ARG A 94 2.82 5.95 -8.41
N ARG A 95 3.96 6.42 -7.90
CA ARG A 95 4.26 6.38 -6.46
C ARG A 95 3.37 7.30 -5.64
N HIS A 96 3.03 8.47 -6.17
CA HIS A 96 2.09 9.37 -5.51
C HIS A 96 0.71 8.74 -5.37
N HIS A 97 0.22 8.02 -6.40
CA HIS A 97 -1.02 7.26 -6.31
C HIS A 97 -0.94 6.18 -5.21
N LEU A 98 0.15 5.40 -5.21
CA LEU A 98 0.34 4.32 -4.25
C LEU A 98 0.49 4.84 -2.81
N TRP A 99 1.22 5.97 -2.64
CA TRP A 99 1.37 6.61 -1.34
C TRP A 99 0.03 7.11 -0.79
N TRP A 100 -0.77 7.80 -1.63
CA TRP A 100 -2.10 8.24 -1.22
C TRP A 100 -3.02 7.07 -0.92
N PHE A 101 -3.00 6.03 -1.73
CA PHE A 101 -3.78 4.83 -1.48
C PHE A 101 -3.44 4.21 -0.13
N GLY A 102 -2.15 4.00 0.18
CA GLY A 102 -1.71 3.51 1.49
C GLY A 102 -2.21 4.38 2.65
N ARG A 103 -2.09 5.70 2.53
CA ARG A 103 -2.59 6.65 3.54
C ARG A 103 -4.10 6.54 3.74
N LEU A 104 -4.87 6.40 2.68
CA LEU A 104 -6.34 6.34 2.71
C LEU A 104 -6.89 5.00 3.18
N ILE A 105 -6.12 3.92 3.06
CA ILE A 105 -6.45 2.64 3.70
C ILE A 105 -5.89 2.52 5.13
N ALA A 106 -5.43 3.62 5.72
CA ALA A 106 -4.86 3.66 7.07
C ALA A 106 -3.59 2.79 7.26
N ASN A 107 -2.74 2.67 6.23
CA ASN A 107 -1.44 2.05 6.38
C ASN A 107 -0.47 3.02 7.09
N THR A 108 -0.04 2.67 8.29
CA THR A 108 0.93 3.44 9.08
C THR A 108 2.35 2.89 8.99
N ASP A 109 2.55 1.78 8.27
CA ASP A 109 3.86 1.13 8.11
C ASP A 109 4.48 1.38 6.73
N MET A 110 4.38 2.61 6.26
CA MET A 110 4.88 3.03 4.94
C MET A 110 6.35 3.48 5.01
N HIS A 111 7.20 2.66 5.59
CA HIS A 111 8.64 2.96 5.64
C HIS A 111 9.33 2.73 4.27
N LEU A 112 10.56 3.22 4.13
CA LEU A 112 11.27 3.19 2.84
C LEU A 112 11.61 1.76 2.36
N GLY A 113 11.61 0.77 3.25
CA GLY A 113 11.80 -0.65 2.90
C GLY A 113 10.63 -1.28 2.15
N ASN A 114 9.40 -0.71 2.30
CA ASN A 114 8.18 -1.24 1.68
C ASN A 114 7.91 -0.67 0.28
N LEU A 115 8.84 0.11 -0.27
CA LEU A 115 8.81 0.53 -1.66
C LEU A 115 10.10 0.10 -2.36
N SER A 116 9.97 -0.67 -3.43
CA SER A 116 11.13 -1.23 -4.15
C SER A 116 11.11 -0.91 -5.63
N PHE A 117 12.31 -1.01 -6.22
CA PHE A 117 12.56 -0.74 -7.62
C PHE A 117 13.38 -1.86 -8.26
N GLN A 118 13.12 -2.11 -9.53
CA GLN A 118 13.90 -3.03 -10.36
C GLN A 118 14.75 -2.20 -11.33
N PRO A 119 16.07 -2.40 -11.37
CA PRO A 119 16.92 -1.79 -12.39
C PRO A 119 16.58 -2.41 -13.76
N THR A 120 16.27 -1.57 -14.72
CA THR A 120 15.90 -1.96 -16.08
C THR A 120 16.56 -1.00 -17.07
N GLN A 121 17.44 -1.50 -17.94
CA GLN A 121 18.10 -0.71 -19.00
C GLN A 121 18.75 0.60 -18.51
N GLY A 122 19.44 0.54 -17.37
CA GLY A 122 20.14 1.71 -16.80
C GLY A 122 19.24 2.71 -16.06
N ARG A 123 17.98 2.38 -15.85
CA ARG A 123 17.01 3.16 -15.05
C ARG A 123 16.40 2.30 -13.96
N LEU A 124 15.77 2.95 -13.02
CA LEU A 124 14.95 2.29 -12.00
C LEU A 124 13.48 2.33 -12.42
N CYS A 125 12.78 1.19 -12.34
CA CYS A 125 11.35 1.08 -12.54
C CYS A 125 10.70 0.65 -11.22
N LEU A 126 9.51 1.17 -10.92
CA LEU A 126 8.77 0.75 -9.74
C LEU A 126 8.50 -0.75 -9.81
N ALA A 127 8.89 -1.48 -8.78
CA ALA A 127 8.56 -2.90 -8.63
C ALA A 127 7.06 -3.07 -8.31
N PRO A 128 6.48 -4.27 -8.53
CA PRO A 128 5.16 -4.56 -8.02
C PRO A 128 5.05 -4.25 -6.53
N THR A 129 3.95 -3.59 -6.11
CA THR A 129 3.73 -3.28 -4.69
C THR A 129 3.48 -4.53 -3.86
N TYR A 130 3.87 -4.50 -2.61
CA TYR A 130 3.74 -5.55 -1.62
C TYR A 130 3.63 -4.91 -0.23
N ASP A 131 3.25 -5.68 0.78
CA ASP A 131 3.23 -5.23 2.18
C ASP A 131 2.43 -3.94 2.37
N ILE A 132 1.20 -3.93 1.86
CA ILE A 132 0.30 -2.78 1.91
C ILE A 132 -1.03 -3.19 2.55
N LEU A 133 -1.23 -2.77 3.80
CA LEU A 133 -2.40 -3.15 4.60
C LEU A 133 -2.71 -2.06 5.64
N PRO A 134 -3.91 -2.07 6.26
CA PRO A 134 -4.34 -1.03 7.19
C PRO A 134 -3.70 -1.18 8.57
N MET A 135 -2.38 -0.98 8.67
CA MET A 135 -1.56 -1.21 9.88
C MET A 135 -1.97 -0.35 11.09
N ARG A 136 -2.68 0.77 10.88
CA ARG A 136 -3.27 1.54 11.99
C ARG A 136 -4.18 0.70 12.89
N HIS A 137 -4.78 -0.36 12.34
CA HIS A 137 -5.69 -1.24 13.05
C HIS A 137 -5.03 -2.52 13.58
N ALA A 138 -3.70 -2.63 13.45
CA ALA A 138 -2.96 -3.74 14.03
C ALA A 138 -3.00 -3.69 15.58
N PRO A 139 -3.01 -4.85 16.26
CA PRO A 139 -2.86 -4.88 17.69
C PRO A 139 -1.57 -4.19 18.14
N LEU A 140 -1.65 -3.45 19.23
CA LEU A 140 -0.48 -2.87 19.90
C LEU A 140 0.40 -3.97 20.49
N ALA A 141 1.60 -3.60 20.94
CA ALA A 141 2.55 -4.56 21.51
C ALA A 141 1.98 -5.37 22.70
N GLY A 142 1.03 -4.80 23.46
CA GLY A 142 0.32 -5.47 24.55
C GLY A 142 -0.87 -6.34 24.09
N GLY A 143 -1.20 -6.33 22.80
CA GLY A 143 -2.32 -7.08 22.22
C GLY A 143 -3.65 -6.32 22.18
N GLU A 144 -3.73 -5.13 22.75
CA GLU A 144 -4.91 -4.26 22.71
C GLU A 144 -5.13 -3.73 21.29
N LEU A 145 -6.39 -3.49 20.93
CA LEU A 145 -6.72 -2.84 19.66
C LEU A 145 -6.68 -1.31 19.82
N PRO A 146 -6.13 -0.58 18.83
CA PRO A 146 -6.21 0.87 18.81
C PRO A 146 -7.67 1.34 18.86
N THR A 147 -7.94 2.36 19.66
CA THR A 147 -9.29 2.95 19.84
C THR A 147 -9.41 4.32 19.17
N ASP A 148 -8.31 4.92 18.75
CA ASP A 148 -8.31 6.25 18.16
C ASP A 148 -8.99 6.24 16.79
N GLU A 149 -9.79 7.25 16.53
CA GLU A 149 -10.36 7.48 15.20
C GLU A 149 -9.26 7.78 14.18
N VAL A 150 -9.42 7.23 12.99
CA VAL A 150 -8.52 7.48 11.87
C VAL A 150 -9.14 8.55 10.99
N GLU A 151 -8.51 9.73 10.94
CA GLU A 151 -8.87 10.76 10.00
C GLU A 151 -8.08 10.62 8.70
N PRO A 152 -8.77 10.43 7.55
CA PRO A 152 -8.09 10.38 6.27
C PRO A 152 -7.44 11.72 5.95
N PRO A 153 -6.18 11.74 5.50
CA PRO A 153 -5.50 12.99 5.16
C PRO A 153 -6.08 13.61 3.90
N LEU A 154 -6.26 14.93 3.92
CA LEU A 154 -6.72 15.70 2.77
C LEU A 154 -5.55 16.11 1.86
N PRO A 155 -5.78 16.27 0.54
CA PRO A 155 -4.76 16.69 -0.39
C PRO A 155 -4.55 18.20 -0.39
N LEU A 156 -3.36 18.62 -0.78
CA LEU A 156 -3.18 20.01 -1.25
C LEU A 156 -3.85 20.17 -2.63
N PRO A 157 -4.24 21.41 -3.05
CA PRO A 157 -4.93 21.63 -4.33
C PRO A 157 -4.23 20.99 -5.54
N ARG A 158 -2.89 21.05 -5.59
CA ARG A 158 -2.09 20.43 -6.65
C ARG A 158 -2.10 18.90 -6.67
N GLN A 159 -2.51 18.26 -5.59
CA GLN A 159 -2.54 16.81 -5.42
C GLN A 159 -3.94 16.22 -5.63
N ARG A 160 -4.95 17.09 -5.82
CA ARG A 160 -6.36 16.71 -5.87
C ARG A 160 -6.64 15.55 -6.84
N ALA A 161 -6.16 15.64 -8.07
CA ALA A 161 -6.43 14.61 -9.08
C ALA A 161 -5.86 13.23 -8.69
N ILE A 162 -4.63 13.21 -8.18
CA ILE A 162 -3.96 11.99 -7.72
C ILE A 162 -4.66 11.42 -6.50
N TRP A 163 -5.03 12.29 -5.57
CA TRP A 163 -5.76 11.91 -4.36
C TRP A 163 -7.12 11.31 -4.70
N LEU A 164 -7.90 11.90 -5.62
CA LEU A 164 -9.20 11.38 -6.03
C LEU A 164 -9.10 9.98 -6.65
N ALA A 165 -8.12 9.74 -7.52
CA ALA A 165 -7.88 8.43 -8.08
C ALA A 165 -7.52 7.39 -7.00
N ALA A 166 -6.66 7.75 -6.06
CA ALA A 166 -6.31 6.90 -4.93
C ALA A 166 -7.50 6.69 -3.97
N CYS A 167 -8.32 7.72 -3.76
CA CYS A 167 -9.52 7.65 -2.92
C CYS A 167 -10.55 6.68 -3.51
N GLN A 168 -10.76 6.68 -4.81
CA GLN A 168 -11.64 5.73 -5.46
C GLN A 168 -11.19 4.28 -5.22
N ALA A 169 -9.89 4.00 -5.35
CA ALA A 169 -9.34 2.67 -5.06
C ALA A 169 -9.47 2.29 -3.57
N ALA A 170 -9.30 3.28 -2.67
CA ALA A 170 -9.45 3.07 -1.22
C ALA A 170 -10.91 2.83 -0.81
N VAL A 171 -11.87 3.51 -1.43
CA VAL A 171 -13.31 3.26 -1.24
C VAL A 171 -13.65 1.84 -1.68
N GLU A 172 -13.17 1.41 -2.84
CA GLU A 172 -13.36 0.03 -3.31
C GLU A 172 -12.73 -0.98 -2.34
N PHE A 173 -11.51 -0.70 -1.84
CA PHE A 173 -10.86 -1.54 -0.83
C PHE A 173 -11.72 -1.69 0.42
N TRP A 174 -12.19 -0.59 1.01
CA TRP A 174 -12.99 -0.62 2.22
C TRP A 174 -14.37 -1.26 2.01
N SER A 175 -14.96 -1.09 0.83
CA SER A 175 -16.18 -1.79 0.42
C SER A 175 -15.98 -3.31 0.40
N ARG A 176 -14.88 -3.77 -0.18
CA ARG A 176 -14.53 -5.21 -0.19
C ARG A 176 -14.25 -5.74 1.20
N VAL A 177 -13.54 -4.98 2.05
CA VAL A 177 -13.33 -5.33 3.47
C VAL A 177 -14.68 -5.52 4.17
N GLY A 178 -15.64 -4.61 3.95
CA GLY A 178 -16.98 -4.70 4.54
C GLY A 178 -17.79 -5.91 4.07
N ALA A 179 -17.55 -6.38 2.85
CA ALA A 179 -18.30 -7.49 2.24
C ALA A 179 -17.65 -8.86 2.46
N ASP A 180 -16.34 -8.93 2.77
CA ASP A 180 -15.59 -10.19 2.81
C ASP A 180 -15.88 -11.00 4.09
N THR A 181 -16.52 -12.14 3.94
CA THR A 181 -16.91 -13.02 5.07
C THR A 181 -15.72 -13.69 5.77
N ARG A 182 -14.52 -13.63 5.21
CA ARG A 182 -13.29 -14.11 5.86
C ARG A 182 -12.78 -13.13 6.94
N ILE A 183 -13.33 -11.92 6.96
CA ILE A 183 -13.03 -10.85 7.92
C ILE A 183 -14.06 -10.86 9.06
N SER A 184 -13.59 -10.59 10.27
CA SER A 184 -14.47 -10.53 11.45
C SER A 184 -15.54 -9.45 11.31
N GLU A 185 -16.74 -9.68 11.86
CA GLU A 185 -17.87 -8.77 11.76
C GLU A 185 -17.54 -7.35 12.24
N GLY A 186 -16.82 -7.24 13.37
CA GLY A 186 -16.40 -5.94 13.91
C GLY A 186 -15.49 -5.17 12.96
N PHE A 187 -14.57 -5.86 12.26
CA PHE A 187 -13.69 -5.20 11.31
C PHE A 187 -14.38 -4.89 9.98
N ARG A 188 -15.31 -5.72 9.53
CA ARG A 188 -16.15 -5.42 8.36
C ARG A 188 -16.97 -4.14 8.56
N ARG A 189 -17.54 -3.95 9.75
CA ARG A 189 -18.31 -2.74 10.10
C ARG A 189 -17.42 -1.50 10.05
N LEU A 190 -16.25 -1.57 10.65
CA LEU A 190 -15.24 -0.51 10.56
C LEU A 190 -14.87 -0.21 9.10
N GLY A 191 -14.72 -1.23 8.25
CA GLY A 191 -14.47 -1.05 6.82
C GLY A 191 -15.57 -0.25 6.12
N LEU A 192 -16.85 -0.56 6.39
CA LEU A 192 -17.98 0.20 5.83
C LEU A 192 -17.98 1.67 6.28
N GLU A 193 -17.67 1.93 7.56
CA GLU A 193 -17.55 3.29 8.10
C GLU A 193 -16.43 4.09 7.41
N HIS A 194 -15.25 3.49 7.25
CA HIS A 194 -14.13 4.10 6.51
C HIS A 194 -14.48 4.39 5.05
N GLY A 195 -15.10 3.43 4.37
CA GLY A 195 -15.53 3.59 2.98
C GLY A 195 -16.50 4.77 2.81
N GLN A 196 -17.50 4.85 3.66
CA GLN A 196 -18.49 5.92 3.65
C GLN A 196 -17.88 7.29 3.95
N ARG A 197 -16.96 7.35 4.92
CA ARG A 197 -16.23 8.60 5.24
C ARG A 197 -15.41 9.09 4.04
N LEU A 198 -14.70 8.19 3.34
CA LEU A 198 -13.92 8.55 2.15
C LEU A 198 -14.81 9.03 0.99
N GLN A 199 -15.98 8.43 0.78
CA GLN A 199 -16.95 8.89 -0.21
C GLN A 199 -17.40 10.32 0.06
N THR A 200 -17.79 10.62 1.30
CA THR A 200 -18.19 11.98 1.70
C THR A 200 -17.05 12.99 1.51
N LEU A 201 -15.82 12.62 1.87
CA LEU A 201 -14.65 13.50 1.66
C LEU A 201 -14.35 13.74 0.19
N ALA A 202 -14.52 12.74 -0.67
CA ALA A 202 -14.29 12.88 -2.11
C ALA A 202 -15.26 13.87 -2.78
N GLU A 203 -16.46 14.03 -2.23
CA GLU A 203 -17.44 15.04 -2.71
C GLU A 203 -17.08 16.47 -2.30
N GLN A 204 -16.28 16.63 -1.25
CA GLN A 204 -15.90 17.95 -0.69
C GLN A 204 -14.56 18.44 -1.24
N VAL A 205 -13.73 17.57 -1.76
CA VAL A 205 -12.41 17.86 -2.33
C VAL A 205 -12.53 18.21 -3.81
#